data_1dbe2e106974c4a5431ac1402fa472c1
#
_entry.id   1dbe2e106974c4a5431ac1402fa472c1
#
_cell.length_a   1.000
_cell.length_b   1.000
_cell.length_c   1.000
_cell.angle_alpha   90.00
_cell.angle_beta   90.00
_cell.angle_gamma   90.00
#
_symmetry.space_group_name_H-M   'P 1'
#
loop_
_entity.id
_entity.type
_entity.pdbx_description
1 polymer ?
#
loop_
_entity_poly.entity_id
_entity_poly.type
_entity_poly.pdbx_seq_one_letter_code
_entity_poly.pdbx_strand_id
1 'polypeptide(L)'
;MNWGKWLDYLYPPRCPVCDRIYADGICADCRKKLFVITEDFCMKCGKPLEDTQREYCPDCSRKRHVFRQNRALLSYRGPVKLSLYRMKYANRRDYAEIYGREMAVRLGPWIRRCKITRIIPVPLHRKRQRKRGYNQAAVIAKSMGRELHLPVD
;
A
#
# COMPACT_ATOMS: atom_id res chain seq x y z
N MET A 1 -23.95 -6.18 -22.52
CA MET A 1 -23.97 -4.77 -22.08
C MET A 1 -23.02 -4.62 -20.89
N ASN A 2 -21.97 -3.79 -21.06
CA ASN A 2 -20.87 -3.75 -20.09
C ASN A 2 -21.20 -2.72 -18.98
N TRP A 3 -21.88 -3.15 -17.93
CA TRP A 3 -22.29 -2.32 -16.79
C TRP A 3 -21.13 -1.56 -16.12
N GLY A 4 -19.89 -2.06 -16.25
CA GLY A 4 -18.70 -1.41 -15.72
C GLY A 4 -18.40 -0.04 -16.33
N LYS A 5 -18.61 0.13 -17.63
CA LYS A 5 -18.32 1.41 -18.31
C LYS A 5 -19.27 2.56 -17.90
N TRP A 6 -20.51 2.26 -17.53
CA TRP A 6 -21.48 3.26 -17.06
C TRP A 6 -21.14 3.76 -15.66
N LEU A 7 -20.62 2.88 -14.79
CA LEU A 7 -20.18 3.25 -13.45
C LEU A 7 -18.95 4.16 -13.51
N ASP A 8 -18.04 3.94 -14.47
CA ASP A 8 -16.86 4.80 -14.65
C ASP A 8 -17.23 6.22 -15.12
N TYR A 9 -18.38 6.40 -15.78
CA TYR A 9 -18.91 7.74 -16.12
C TYR A 9 -19.43 8.50 -14.89
N LEU A 10 -20.11 7.81 -13.99
CA LEU A 10 -20.63 8.41 -12.76
C LEU A 10 -19.56 8.55 -11.67
N TYR A 11 -18.63 7.60 -11.61
CA TYR A 11 -17.54 7.54 -10.63
C TYR A 11 -16.20 7.31 -11.34
N PRO A 12 -15.69 8.33 -12.05
CA PRO A 12 -14.44 8.16 -12.79
C PRO A 12 -13.28 7.82 -11.84
N PRO A 13 -12.40 6.89 -12.25
CA PRO A 13 -11.22 6.55 -11.47
C PRO A 13 -10.35 7.79 -11.25
N ARG A 14 -9.74 7.87 -10.07
CA ARG A 14 -8.96 9.03 -9.66
C ARG A 14 -7.59 8.65 -9.15
N CYS A 15 -6.63 9.52 -9.38
CA CYS A 15 -5.31 9.39 -8.78
C CYS A 15 -5.42 9.46 -7.24
N PRO A 16 -4.94 8.44 -6.49
CA PRO A 16 -5.08 8.40 -5.04
C PRO A 16 -4.31 9.53 -4.32
N VAL A 17 -3.35 10.16 -5.01
CA VAL A 17 -2.49 11.19 -4.42
C VAL A 17 -3.08 12.58 -4.56
N CYS A 18 -3.44 13.01 -5.79
CA CYS A 18 -3.97 14.36 -6.06
C CYS A 18 -5.49 14.43 -6.25
N ASP A 19 -6.18 13.28 -6.30
CA ASP A 19 -7.64 13.16 -6.49
C ASP A 19 -8.15 13.63 -7.88
N ARG A 20 -7.28 13.98 -8.83
CA ARG A 20 -7.68 14.27 -10.22
C ARG A 20 -8.14 13.00 -10.92
N ILE A 21 -9.08 13.12 -11.86
CA ILE A 21 -9.54 12.01 -12.72
C ILE A 21 -8.32 11.46 -13.46
N TYR A 22 -8.07 10.17 -13.31
CA TYR A 22 -6.98 9.47 -13.95
C TYR A 22 -7.20 7.96 -13.87
N ALA A 23 -7.32 7.30 -15.02
CA ALA A 23 -7.71 5.89 -15.10
C ALA A 23 -6.60 4.91 -14.67
N ASP A 24 -5.33 5.26 -14.90
CA ASP A 24 -4.21 4.32 -14.77
C ASP A 24 -3.51 4.37 -13.41
N GLY A 25 -4.26 4.63 -12.35
CA GLY A 25 -3.73 4.57 -10.99
C GLY A 25 -3.08 5.88 -10.52
N ILE A 26 -1.78 5.93 -10.29
CA ILE A 26 -1.08 7.13 -9.84
C ILE A 26 -0.58 7.91 -11.06
N CYS A 27 -1.02 9.16 -11.22
CA CYS A 27 -0.62 9.97 -12.36
C CYS A 27 0.89 10.31 -12.36
N ALA A 28 1.44 10.62 -13.52
CA ALA A 28 2.88 10.85 -13.70
C ALA A 28 3.44 11.96 -12.81
N ASP A 29 2.71 13.08 -12.65
CA ASP A 29 3.11 14.19 -11.77
C ASP A 29 3.20 13.76 -10.30
N CYS A 30 2.27 12.91 -9.87
CA CYS A 30 2.27 12.39 -8.50
C CYS A 30 3.35 11.33 -8.30
N ARG A 31 3.63 10.49 -9.28
CA ARG A 31 4.72 9.50 -9.21
C ARG A 31 6.06 10.17 -8.93
N LYS A 32 6.34 11.32 -9.55
CA LYS A 32 7.57 12.11 -9.31
C LYS A 32 7.67 12.69 -7.89
N LYS A 33 6.53 12.90 -7.23
CA LYS A 33 6.46 13.49 -5.87
C LYS A 33 6.42 12.45 -4.75
N LEU A 34 6.32 11.16 -5.09
CA LEU A 34 6.27 10.10 -4.12
C LEU A 34 7.69 9.67 -3.71
N PHE A 35 7.95 9.69 -2.42
CA PHE A 35 9.16 9.11 -1.85
C PHE A 35 8.98 7.59 -1.73
N VAL A 36 9.34 6.89 -2.80
CA VAL A 36 9.37 5.42 -2.83
C VAL A 36 10.60 4.95 -2.08
N ILE A 37 10.43 3.99 -1.18
CA ILE A 37 11.52 3.41 -0.40
C ILE A 37 12.09 2.25 -1.20
N THR A 38 13.20 2.50 -1.91
CA THR A 38 13.89 1.52 -2.76
C THR A 38 15.16 1.00 -2.11
N GLU A 39 15.95 1.90 -1.57
CA GLU A 39 17.26 1.71 -0.97
C GLU A 39 17.28 2.37 0.41
N ASP A 40 18.35 2.24 1.16
CA ASP A 40 18.57 2.89 2.45
C ASP A 40 17.38 2.76 3.43
N PHE A 41 16.99 1.53 3.71
CA PHE A 41 15.94 1.21 4.66
C PHE A 41 16.41 0.21 5.71
N CYS A 42 15.83 0.29 6.89
CA CYS A 42 16.09 -0.65 7.97
C CYS A 42 15.73 -2.09 7.55
N MET A 43 16.70 -2.99 7.56
CA MET A 43 16.53 -4.39 7.17
C MET A 43 15.51 -5.14 8.02
N LYS A 44 15.16 -4.63 9.19
CA LYS A 44 14.13 -5.21 10.05
C LYS A 44 12.75 -4.64 9.81
N CYS A 45 12.55 -3.31 9.95
CA CYS A 45 11.23 -2.69 9.93
C CYS A 45 10.87 -1.97 8.62
N GLY A 46 11.82 -1.85 7.66
CA GLY A 46 11.56 -1.20 6.37
C GLY A 46 11.44 0.32 6.43
N LYS A 47 11.75 0.96 7.57
CA LYS A 47 11.76 2.41 7.71
C LYS A 47 12.93 2.99 6.91
N PRO A 48 12.77 4.13 6.19
CA PRO A 48 13.90 4.81 5.55
C PRO A 48 14.98 5.14 6.58
N LEU A 49 16.24 4.97 6.20
CA LEU A 49 17.40 5.38 6.98
C LEU A 49 17.96 6.68 6.39
N GLU A 50 18.38 7.57 7.26
CA GLU A 50 19.08 8.80 6.89
C GLU A 50 20.59 8.54 6.77
N ASP A 51 21.10 7.59 7.55
CA ASP A 51 22.45 7.12 7.54
C ASP A 51 22.55 5.84 6.70
N THR A 52 23.13 5.95 5.51
CA THR A 52 23.27 4.85 4.53
C THR A 52 24.24 3.77 4.97
N GLN A 53 25.08 4.03 5.97
CA GLN A 53 26.05 3.04 6.50
C GLN A 53 25.39 2.09 7.50
N ARG A 54 24.15 2.37 7.93
CA ARG A 54 23.44 1.53 8.89
C ARG A 54 22.47 0.57 8.23
N GLU A 55 22.54 -0.67 8.65
CA GLU A 55 21.55 -1.70 8.25
C GLU A 55 20.24 -1.61 9.07
N TYR A 56 20.30 -1.13 10.31
CA TYR A 56 19.18 -1.09 11.25
C TYR A 56 18.96 0.29 11.82
N CYS A 57 17.70 0.70 11.94
CA CYS A 57 17.37 1.95 12.62
C CYS A 57 17.61 1.83 14.13
N PRO A 58 17.76 2.95 14.87
CA PRO A 58 18.03 2.94 16.31
C PRO A 58 17.02 2.11 17.12
N ASP A 59 15.73 2.12 16.72
CA ASP A 59 14.69 1.34 17.40
C ASP A 59 14.91 -0.16 17.23
N CYS A 60 15.23 -0.60 16.02
CA CYS A 60 15.44 -2.02 15.71
C CYS A 60 16.77 -2.56 16.21
N SER A 61 17.77 -1.70 16.39
CA SER A 61 19.05 -2.08 17.02
C SER A 61 18.89 -2.35 18.52
N ARG A 62 17.91 -1.70 19.17
CA ARG A 62 17.70 -1.83 20.63
C ARG A 62 16.63 -2.86 21.00
N LYS A 63 15.65 -3.13 20.11
CA LYS A 63 14.50 -3.97 20.41
C LYS A 63 14.51 -5.25 19.57
N ARG A 64 14.24 -6.38 20.21
CA ARG A 64 13.95 -7.62 19.50
C ARG A 64 12.52 -7.58 18.95
N HIS A 65 12.38 -7.99 17.68
CA HIS A 65 11.08 -8.13 17.02
C HIS A 65 10.88 -9.60 16.61
N VAL A 66 9.68 -10.11 16.84
CA VAL A 66 9.32 -11.51 16.50
C VAL A 66 9.15 -11.73 15.01
N PHE A 67 8.80 -10.68 14.22
CA PHE A 67 8.69 -10.80 12.77
C PHE A 67 10.08 -10.85 12.12
N ARG A 68 10.18 -11.56 11.00
CA ARG A 68 11.44 -11.71 10.27
C ARG A 68 11.90 -10.41 9.64
N GLN A 69 11.06 -9.80 8.83
CA GLN A 69 11.31 -8.54 8.14
C GLN A 69 10.00 -7.84 7.77
N ASN A 70 10.02 -6.52 7.70
CA ASN A 70 8.97 -5.70 7.13
C ASN A 70 9.51 -4.90 5.95
N ARG A 71 8.64 -4.56 5.00
CA ARG A 71 8.94 -3.67 3.86
C ARG A 71 7.85 -2.61 3.76
N ALA A 72 8.27 -1.37 3.60
CA ALA A 72 7.37 -0.27 3.30
C ALA A 72 7.58 0.18 1.85
N LEU A 73 6.49 0.54 1.17
CA LEU A 73 6.53 1.02 -0.21
C LEU A 73 6.83 2.51 -0.28
N LEU A 74 6.15 3.29 0.56
CA LEU A 74 6.17 4.74 0.52
C LEU A 74 6.51 5.33 1.89
N SER A 75 7.23 6.43 1.86
CA SER A 75 7.42 7.24 3.07
C SER A 75 6.10 7.92 3.45
N TYR A 76 5.74 7.88 4.73
CA TYR A 76 4.51 8.48 5.28
C TYR A 76 4.67 9.99 5.43
N ARG A 77 4.83 10.71 4.31
CA ARG A 77 5.05 12.17 4.26
C ARG A 77 4.14 12.81 3.22
N GLY A 78 3.92 14.12 3.36
CA GLY A 78 3.24 14.96 2.35
C GLY A 78 1.95 14.37 1.80
N PRO A 79 1.83 14.24 0.48
CA PRO A 79 0.59 13.83 -0.19
C PRO A 79 0.18 12.38 0.12
N VAL A 80 1.12 11.49 0.48
CA VAL A 80 0.81 10.11 0.88
C VAL A 80 -0.05 10.09 2.14
N LYS A 81 0.25 10.96 3.11
CA LYS A 81 -0.53 11.07 4.35
C LYS A 81 -1.99 11.44 4.08
N LEU A 82 -2.22 12.40 3.20
CA LEU A 82 -3.56 12.84 2.80
C LEU A 82 -4.31 11.74 2.03
N SER A 83 -3.64 11.08 1.10
CA SER A 83 -4.22 9.95 0.35
C SER A 83 -4.67 8.81 1.27
N LEU A 84 -3.83 8.40 2.21
CA LEU A 84 -4.18 7.37 3.20
C LEU A 84 -5.31 7.82 4.15
N TYR A 85 -5.40 9.12 4.43
CA TYR A 85 -6.53 9.66 5.18
C TYR A 85 -7.84 9.54 4.39
N ARG A 86 -7.86 9.93 3.11
CA ARG A 86 -9.03 9.78 2.22
C ARG A 86 -9.45 8.32 2.09
N MET A 87 -8.50 7.41 1.89
CA MET A 87 -8.75 5.97 1.86
C MET A 87 -9.41 5.48 3.15
N LYS A 88 -9.04 6.00 4.32
CA LYS A 88 -9.59 5.58 5.62
C LYS A 88 -10.94 6.22 5.96
N TYR A 89 -11.21 7.43 5.51
CA TYR A 89 -12.34 8.24 6.03
C TYR A 89 -13.28 8.78 4.96
N ALA A 90 -12.89 8.78 3.69
CA ALA A 90 -13.71 9.22 2.57
C ALA A 90 -14.20 8.05 1.67
N ASN A 91 -14.25 6.83 2.21
CA ASN A 91 -14.70 5.61 1.52
C ASN A 91 -14.03 5.35 0.14
N ARG A 92 -12.78 5.79 -0.04
CA ARG A 92 -12.04 5.62 -1.29
C ARG A 92 -11.39 4.23 -1.35
N ARG A 93 -12.19 3.20 -1.62
CA ARG A 93 -11.74 1.79 -1.79
C ARG A 93 -10.86 1.63 -3.00
N ASP A 94 -11.16 2.36 -4.07
CA ASP A 94 -10.37 2.43 -5.30
C ASP A 94 -8.90 2.76 -5.03
N TYR A 95 -8.61 3.64 -4.07
CA TYR A 95 -7.24 3.95 -3.67
C TYR A 95 -6.51 2.76 -3.06
N ALA A 96 -7.21 1.96 -2.26
CA ALA A 96 -6.62 0.76 -1.68
C ALA A 96 -6.27 -0.29 -2.76
N GLU A 97 -7.10 -0.42 -3.80
CA GLU A 97 -6.82 -1.29 -4.94
C GLU A 97 -5.60 -0.82 -5.74
N ILE A 98 -5.51 0.49 -6.00
CA ILE A 98 -4.36 1.08 -6.69
C ILE A 98 -3.07 0.84 -5.89
N TYR A 99 -3.09 1.10 -4.58
CA TYR A 99 -1.93 0.83 -3.73
C TYR A 99 -1.57 -0.65 -3.67
N GLY A 100 -2.56 -1.54 -3.69
CA GLY A 100 -2.31 -2.99 -3.76
C GLY A 100 -1.55 -3.39 -5.03
N ARG A 101 -1.95 -2.87 -6.19
CA ARG A 101 -1.23 -3.08 -7.46
C ARG A 101 0.19 -2.51 -7.42
N GLU A 102 0.36 -1.27 -6.95
CA GLU A 102 1.69 -0.66 -6.82
C GLU A 102 2.61 -1.46 -5.88
N MET A 103 2.07 -1.96 -4.77
CA MET A 103 2.81 -2.84 -3.86
C MET A 103 3.19 -4.16 -4.52
N ALA A 104 2.28 -4.78 -5.26
CA ALA A 104 2.56 -6.02 -5.96
C ALA A 104 3.69 -5.86 -6.99
N VAL A 105 3.63 -4.81 -7.80
CA VAL A 105 4.66 -4.52 -8.80
C VAL A 105 6.03 -4.30 -8.15
N ARG A 106 6.10 -3.46 -7.13
CA ARG A 106 7.38 -3.04 -6.56
C ARG A 106 7.95 -4.01 -5.53
N LEU A 107 7.10 -4.65 -4.74
CA LEU A 107 7.53 -5.60 -3.70
C LEU A 107 7.48 -7.06 -4.17
N GLY A 108 6.90 -7.33 -5.35
CA GLY A 108 6.78 -8.66 -5.91
C GLY A 108 8.11 -9.43 -6.01
N PRO A 109 9.21 -8.83 -6.50
CA PRO A 109 10.51 -9.50 -6.52
C PRO A 109 11.00 -9.91 -5.13
N TRP A 110 10.81 -9.07 -4.13
CA TRP A 110 11.16 -9.38 -2.75
C TRP A 110 10.25 -10.47 -2.15
N ILE A 111 8.93 -10.39 -2.39
CA ILE A 111 7.95 -11.39 -1.93
C ILE A 111 8.31 -12.77 -2.47
N ARG A 112 8.66 -12.87 -3.76
CA ARG A 112 9.10 -14.13 -4.39
C ARG A 112 10.40 -14.66 -3.78
N ARG A 113 11.41 -13.80 -3.58
CA ARG A 113 12.66 -14.19 -2.91
C ARG A 113 12.43 -14.71 -1.50
N CYS A 114 11.50 -14.12 -0.77
CA CYS A 114 11.14 -14.55 0.57
C CYS A 114 10.28 -15.84 0.58
N LYS A 115 9.92 -16.37 -0.60
CA LYS A 115 9.06 -17.57 -0.75
C LYS A 115 7.74 -17.42 0.03
N ILE A 116 7.14 -16.23 -0.04
CA ILE A 116 5.83 -15.96 0.57
C ILE A 116 4.77 -16.74 -0.21
N THR A 117 3.97 -17.52 0.49
CA THR A 117 2.94 -18.38 -0.11
C THR A 117 1.52 -17.87 0.11
N ARG A 118 1.32 -16.89 0.99
CA ARG A 118 0.00 -16.42 1.41
C ARG A 118 0.05 -14.98 1.92
N ILE A 119 -1.03 -14.25 1.72
CA ILE A 119 -1.20 -12.89 2.24
C ILE A 119 -2.30 -12.90 3.29
N ILE A 120 -2.01 -12.36 4.46
CA ILE A 120 -2.97 -12.27 5.57
C ILE A 120 -3.14 -10.79 5.93
N PRO A 121 -4.29 -10.18 5.63
CA PRO A 121 -4.56 -8.80 5.99
C PRO A 121 -4.79 -8.66 7.49
N VAL A 122 -4.20 -7.63 8.09
CA VAL A 122 -4.47 -7.31 9.50
C VAL A 122 -5.96 -7.00 9.68
N PRO A 123 -6.66 -7.70 10.60
CA PRO A 123 -8.08 -7.48 10.83
C PRO A 123 -8.35 -6.09 11.40
N LEU A 124 -9.49 -5.52 11.04
CA LEU A 124 -9.94 -4.26 11.57
C LEU A 124 -10.94 -4.49 12.69
N HIS A 125 -10.82 -3.76 13.79
CA HIS A 125 -11.78 -3.83 14.89
C HIS A 125 -13.21 -3.53 14.40
N ARG A 126 -14.21 -4.30 14.84
CA ARG A 126 -15.61 -4.25 14.38
C ARG A 126 -16.22 -2.83 14.33
N LYS A 127 -16.01 -2.01 15.38
CA LYS A 127 -16.50 -0.61 15.42
C LYS A 127 -15.89 0.24 14.29
N ARG A 128 -14.58 0.07 14.01
CA ARG A 128 -13.90 0.80 12.93
C ARG A 128 -14.36 0.31 11.56
N GLN A 129 -14.59 -0.98 11.41
CA GLN A 129 -15.10 -1.56 10.16
C GLN A 129 -16.52 -1.05 9.83
N ARG A 130 -17.40 -0.99 10.83
CA ARG A 130 -18.75 -0.39 10.66
C ARG A 130 -18.67 1.09 10.24
N LYS A 131 -17.82 1.88 10.90
CA LYS A 131 -17.64 3.31 10.57
C LYS A 131 -17.04 3.54 9.19
N ARG A 132 -16.11 2.67 8.73
CA ARG A 132 -15.39 2.81 7.45
C ARG A 132 -16.09 2.10 6.29
N GLY A 133 -16.97 1.15 6.58
CA GLY A 133 -17.63 0.31 5.59
C GLY A 133 -16.75 -0.80 5.01
N TYR A 134 -15.44 -0.81 5.26
CA TYR A 134 -14.51 -1.82 4.73
C TYR A 134 -13.19 -1.89 5.52
N ASN A 135 -12.44 -2.99 5.33
CA ASN A 135 -11.08 -3.15 5.81
C ASN A 135 -10.09 -2.82 4.69
N GLN A 136 -9.35 -1.74 4.82
CA GLN A 136 -8.35 -1.29 3.84
C GLN A 136 -7.27 -2.33 3.58
N ALA A 137 -6.78 -2.98 4.65
CA ALA A 137 -5.77 -4.02 4.52
C ALA A 137 -6.28 -5.21 3.69
N ALA A 138 -7.54 -5.59 3.84
CA ALA A 138 -8.14 -6.65 3.06
C ALA A 138 -8.27 -6.28 1.57
N VAL A 139 -8.64 -5.03 1.25
CA VAL A 139 -8.70 -4.57 -0.15
C VAL A 139 -7.31 -4.56 -0.78
N ILE A 140 -6.31 -4.01 -0.10
CA ILE A 140 -4.91 -4.02 -0.55
C ILE A 140 -4.43 -5.46 -0.75
N ALA A 141 -4.65 -6.34 0.24
CA ALA A 141 -4.24 -7.74 0.17
C ALA A 141 -4.86 -8.47 -1.03
N LYS A 142 -6.16 -8.30 -1.25
CA LYS A 142 -6.87 -8.90 -2.41
C LYS A 142 -6.32 -8.39 -3.74
N SER A 143 -6.03 -7.08 -3.84
CA SER A 143 -5.43 -6.51 -5.04
C SER A 143 -4.02 -7.08 -5.27
N MET A 144 -3.19 -7.13 -4.22
CA MET A 144 -1.86 -7.76 -4.31
C MET A 144 -1.93 -9.24 -4.66
N GLY A 145 -2.86 -9.97 -4.04
CA GLY A 145 -3.02 -11.42 -4.27
C GLY A 145 -3.37 -11.73 -5.73
N ARG A 146 -4.23 -10.92 -6.34
CA ARG A 146 -4.55 -11.05 -7.78
C ARG A 146 -3.33 -10.85 -8.66
N GLU A 147 -2.54 -9.80 -8.42
CA GLU A 147 -1.34 -9.48 -9.22
C GLU A 147 -0.20 -10.49 -9.02
N LEU A 148 -0.07 -11.05 -7.82
CA LEU A 148 1.02 -11.95 -7.47
C LEU A 148 0.63 -13.43 -7.57
N HIS A 149 -0.64 -13.73 -7.87
CA HIS A 149 -1.22 -15.07 -7.86
C HIS A 149 -1.05 -15.78 -6.49
N LEU A 150 -1.24 -15.03 -5.40
CA LEU A 150 -1.16 -15.53 -4.03
C LEU A 150 -2.53 -15.57 -3.37
N PRO A 151 -2.84 -16.64 -2.62
CA PRO A 151 -4.07 -16.71 -1.83
C PRO A 151 -4.08 -15.65 -0.73
N VAL A 152 -5.28 -15.15 -0.44
CA VAL A 152 -5.54 -14.14 0.59
C VAL A 152 -6.58 -14.70 1.54
N ASP A 153 -6.25 -14.78 2.82
CA ASP A 153 -7.13 -15.30 3.89
C ASP A 153 -7.85 -14.18 4.63
#